data_6e84f249ba293d0a82d256aee9eca525
#
_entry.id   6e84f249ba293d0a82d256aee9eca525
#
_cell.length_a   1.000
_cell.length_b   1.000
_cell.length_c   1.000
_cell.angle_alpha   90.00
_cell.angle_beta   90.00
_cell.angle_gamma   90.00
#
_symmetry.space_group_name_H-M   'P 1'
#
loop_
_entity.id
_entity.type
_entity.pdbx_description
1 polymer ?
#
loop_
_entity_poly.entity_id
_entity_poly.type
_entity_poly.pdbx_seq_one_letter_code
_entity_poly.pdbx_strand_id
1 'polypeptide(L)'
;MNLIKRIIISILVFLFLIEISLRIIGFGNPIIYENNVQNFYPKENQNSKRYKNANIKINHLGMRTNFSWENYKQKEKILFFGDSVTYGGSYIDNKDLFSEKICTDFLINSICGNFGVNGYQFENIQSRIKQINEKYYDQIIILTSNVTNSGKSNFNDFPFYEKYDYSLLKATTEVFNHFLFKYKIYDAFHSNSLKKNKLKKNKLKKNSANFIDELSKYKKVKIFILPTLEDLNNQNKKSKILELQNFKSNNPINLYDFIIKKNYKDLYFNNAHLNKKGHEYIAKIIYNFVK
;
A
#
# COMPACT_ATOMS: atom_id res chain seq x y z
N MET A 1 26.45 -7.69 45.00
CA MET A 1 25.66 -6.89 44.04
C MET A 1 24.27 -6.73 44.60
N ASN A 2 23.83 -5.49 44.83
CA ASN A 2 22.52 -5.21 45.45
C ASN A 2 21.37 -5.82 44.62
N LEU A 3 20.33 -6.30 45.29
CA LEU A 3 19.14 -6.90 44.66
C LEU A 3 18.59 -6.03 43.53
N ILE A 4 18.52 -4.72 43.71
CA ILE A 4 18.07 -3.75 42.73
C ILE A 4 18.92 -3.82 41.46
N LYS A 5 20.24 -3.89 41.56
CA LYS A 5 21.13 -4.01 40.38
C LYS A 5 20.88 -5.31 39.60
N ARG A 6 20.63 -6.42 40.30
CA ARG A 6 20.30 -7.72 39.67
C ARG A 6 19.00 -7.62 38.90
N ILE A 7 17.96 -7.01 39.48
CA ILE A 7 16.66 -6.81 38.81
C ILE A 7 16.82 -5.95 37.57
N ILE A 8 17.52 -4.82 37.64
CA ILE A 8 17.75 -3.93 36.51
C ILE A 8 18.48 -4.67 35.39
N ILE A 9 19.57 -5.39 35.71
CA ILE A 9 20.32 -6.16 34.71
C ILE A 9 19.43 -7.23 34.07
N SER A 10 18.61 -7.95 34.85
CA SER A 10 17.70 -8.96 34.32
C SER A 10 16.67 -8.35 33.37
N ILE A 11 16.12 -7.19 33.68
CA ILE A 11 15.17 -6.47 32.78
C ILE A 11 15.87 -6.05 31.48
N LEU A 12 17.07 -5.50 31.55
CA LEU A 12 17.84 -5.09 30.36
C LEU A 12 18.16 -6.29 29.46
N VAL A 13 18.61 -7.41 30.06
CA VAL A 13 18.86 -8.65 29.30
C VAL A 13 17.58 -9.16 28.65
N PHE A 14 16.46 -9.15 29.37
CA PHE A 14 15.16 -9.58 28.83
C PHE A 14 14.72 -8.70 27.65
N LEU A 15 14.79 -7.38 27.77
CA LEU A 15 14.46 -6.45 26.67
C LEU A 15 15.38 -6.66 25.47
N PHE A 16 16.66 -6.90 25.69
CA PHE A 16 17.62 -7.19 24.63
C PHE A 16 17.31 -8.49 23.89
N LEU A 17 16.93 -9.55 24.62
CA LEU A 17 16.50 -10.81 24.02
C LEU A 17 15.22 -10.68 23.21
N ILE A 18 14.24 -9.89 23.67
CA ILE A 18 13.03 -9.57 22.92
C ILE A 18 13.40 -8.84 21.62
N GLU A 19 14.23 -7.80 21.68
CA GLU A 19 14.65 -7.03 20.52
C GLU A 19 15.31 -7.91 19.46
N ILE A 20 16.25 -8.79 19.86
CA ILE A 20 16.90 -9.74 18.95
C ILE A 20 15.87 -10.69 18.32
N SER A 21 14.98 -11.25 19.13
CA SER A 21 13.95 -12.18 18.64
C SER A 21 13.04 -11.52 17.62
N LEU A 22 12.62 -10.28 17.86
CA LEU A 22 11.79 -9.51 16.93
C LEU A 22 12.54 -9.18 15.63
N ARG A 23 13.85 -8.88 15.70
CA ARG A 23 14.68 -8.66 14.51
C ARG A 23 14.83 -9.90 13.65
N ILE A 24 14.96 -11.07 14.27
CA ILE A 24 15.01 -12.36 13.55
C ILE A 24 13.70 -12.61 12.78
N ILE A 25 12.55 -12.22 13.34
CA ILE A 25 11.24 -12.34 12.70
C ILE A 25 11.04 -11.30 11.59
N GLY A 26 11.90 -10.26 11.51
CA GLY A 26 11.86 -9.23 10.47
C GLY A 26 11.23 -7.90 10.89
N PHE A 27 11.18 -7.62 12.19
CA PHE A 27 10.90 -6.28 12.71
C PHE A 27 12.19 -5.47 12.89
N GLY A 28 12.06 -4.16 13.10
CA GLY A 28 13.19 -3.29 13.38
C GLY A 28 13.97 -2.81 12.14
N ASN A 29 13.51 -3.15 10.94
CA ASN A 29 14.04 -2.59 9.69
C ASN A 29 12.87 -2.12 8.79
N PRO A 30 12.05 -1.15 9.24
CA PRO A 30 10.91 -0.65 8.47
C PRO A 30 11.37 0.12 7.24
N ILE A 31 10.48 0.25 6.27
CA ILE A 31 10.67 1.20 5.19
C ILE A 31 10.49 2.61 5.75
N ILE A 32 11.47 3.44 5.52
CA ILE A 32 11.48 4.85 5.91
C ILE A 32 10.71 5.64 4.87
N TYR A 33 9.93 6.60 5.34
CA TYR A 33 9.13 7.48 4.48
C TYR A 33 9.65 8.91 4.52
N GLU A 34 9.58 9.55 3.37
CA GLU A 34 9.75 10.99 3.23
C GLU A 34 8.38 11.67 3.21
N ASN A 35 8.32 12.87 3.80
CA ASN A 35 7.12 13.68 3.83
C ASN A 35 7.45 15.06 3.27
N ASN A 36 6.74 15.47 2.23
CA ASN A 36 6.78 16.83 1.73
C ASN A 36 5.41 17.51 1.86
N VAL A 37 5.32 18.79 1.50
CA VAL A 37 4.08 19.58 1.61
C VAL A 37 2.90 18.95 0.84
N GLN A 38 3.21 18.22 -0.22
CA GLN A 38 2.19 17.67 -1.12
C GLN A 38 1.82 16.23 -0.79
N ASN A 39 2.79 15.41 -0.32
CA ASN A 39 2.57 13.98 -0.14
C ASN A 39 3.64 13.33 0.75
N PHE A 40 3.43 12.06 1.11
CA PHE A 40 4.43 11.20 1.75
C PHE A 40 4.61 9.94 0.90
N TYR A 41 5.82 9.40 0.85
CA TYR A 41 6.17 8.24 0.02
C TYR A 41 7.41 7.53 0.57
N PRO A 42 7.64 6.26 0.23
CA PRO A 42 8.87 5.58 0.63
C PRO A 42 10.11 6.33 0.15
N LYS A 43 11.05 6.55 1.07
CA LYS A 43 12.36 7.10 0.74
C LYS A 43 13.04 6.22 -0.31
N GLU A 44 13.81 6.84 -1.18
CA GLU A 44 14.52 6.18 -2.27
C GLU A 44 15.64 5.24 -1.77
N ASN A 45 16.04 4.28 -2.61
CA ASN A 45 17.20 3.42 -2.44
C ASN A 45 17.21 2.64 -1.11
N GLN A 46 16.12 1.97 -0.78
CA GLN A 46 16.01 1.13 0.39
C GLN A 46 15.94 -0.35 0.03
N ASN A 47 16.55 -1.17 0.89
CA ASN A 47 16.40 -2.61 0.86
C ASN A 47 16.16 -3.11 2.29
N SER A 48 15.01 -3.69 2.53
CA SER A 48 14.58 -4.10 3.86
C SER A 48 14.07 -5.54 3.85
N LYS A 49 14.62 -6.36 4.75
CA LYS A 49 14.08 -7.69 5.03
C LYS A 49 13.04 -7.56 6.13
N ARG A 50 11.83 -7.94 5.82
CA ARG A 50 10.65 -7.73 6.67
C ARG A 50 10.04 -9.05 7.13
N TYR A 51 8.93 -8.93 7.88
CA TYR A 51 8.14 -10.07 8.37
C TYR A 51 7.91 -11.13 7.30
N LYS A 52 7.95 -12.41 7.67
CA LYS A 52 7.93 -13.57 6.76
C LYS A 52 9.08 -13.61 5.75
N ASN A 53 10.21 -13.01 6.09
CA ASN A 53 11.39 -12.90 5.22
C ASN A 53 11.12 -12.18 3.88
N ALA A 54 10.11 -11.33 3.83
CA ALA A 54 9.81 -10.55 2.64
C ALA A 54 10.93 -9.55 2.35
N ASN A 55 11.50 -9.58 1.16
CA ASN A 55 12.48 -8.60 0.70
C ASN A 55 11.75 -7.46 0.01
N ILE A 56 11.84 -6.27 0.60
CA ILE A 56 11.24 -5.05 0.06
C ILE A 56 12.37 -4.17 -0.45
N LYS A 57 12.39 -3.96 -1.75
CA LYS A 57 13.32 -3.06 -2.41
C LYS A 57 12.57 -1.85 -2.95
N ILE A 58 13.02 -0.66 -2.57
CA ILE A 58 12.56 0.62 -3.11
C ILE A 58 13.71 1.17 -3.95
N ASN A 59 13.43 1.46 -5.22
CA ASN A 59 14.46 1.97 -6.13
C ASN A 59 14.70 3.48 -5.94
N HIS A 60 15.56 4.06 -6.80
CA HIS A 60 15.94 5.49 -6.78
C HIS A 60 14.80 6.45 -7.16
N LEU A 61 13.64 5.97 -7.60
CA LEU A 61 12.44 6.77 -7.87
C LEU A 61 11.38 6.62 -6.77
N GLY A 62 11.68 5.91 -5.68
CA GLY A 62 10.73 5.63 -4.61
C GLY A 62 9.69 4.57 -4.98
N MET A 63 9.92 3.76 -6.01
CA MET A 63 9.06 2.66 -6.43
C MET A 63 9.44 1.36 -5.73
N ARG A 64 8.46 0.62 -5.28
CA ARG A 64 8.63 -0.75 -4.81
C ARG A 64 8.73 -1.70 -6.01
N THR A 65 9.94 -2.03 -6.42
CA THR A 65 10.21 -2.89 -7.57
C THR A 65 11.61 -3.50 -7.51
N ASN A 66 11.83 -4.61 -8.22
CA ASN A 66 13.14 -5.20 -8.46
C ASN A 66 13.79 -4.66 -9.75
N PHE A 67 13.01 -4.01 -10.62
CA PHE A 67 13.52 -3.47 -11.88
C PHE A 67 14.39 -2.22 -11.65
N SER A 68 15.52 -2.18 -12.36
CA SER A 68 16.34 -0.99 -12.50
C SER A 68 15.79 -0.15 -13.67
N TRP A 69 15.10 0.94 -13.35
CA TRP A 69 14.36 1.74 -14.33
C TRP A 69 15.23 2.34 -15.43
N GLU A 70 16.49 2.65 -15.14
CA GLU A 70 17.43 3.25 -16.08
C GLU A 70 17.94 2.26 -17.13
N ASN A 71 18.08 0.99 -16.77
CA ASN A 71 18.68 -0.04 -17.64
C ASN A 71 17.73 -0.55 -18.73
N TYR A 72 16.47 -0.11 -18.73
CA TYR A 72 15.44 -0.64 -19.63
C TYR A 72 14.82 0.44 -20.52
N LYS A 73 15.69 1.19 -21.24
CA LYS A 73 15.25 2.33 -22.09
C LYS A 73 14.29 1.91 -23.22
N GLN A 74 14.41 0.69 -23.74
CA GLN A 74 13.63 0.18 -24.86
C GLN A 74 12.38 -0.63 -24.44
N LYS A 75 12.17 -0.85 -23.15
CA LYS A 75 11.01 -1.61 -22.66
C LYS A 75 9.84 -0.69 -22.36
N GLU A 76 8.62 -1.19 -22.61
CA GLU A 76 7.40 -0.54 -22.16
C GLU A 76 7.40 -0.39 -20.64
N LYS A 77 7.02 0.78 -20.17
CA LYS A 77 7.06 1.16 -18.75
C LYS A 77 5.66 1.29 -18.19
N ILE A 78 5.31 0.42 -17.25
CA ILE A 78 4.01 0.36 -16.62
C ILE A 78 4.13 0.78 -15.17
N LEU A 79 3.41 1.84 -14.78
CA LEU A 79 3.38 2.34 -13.42
C LEU A 79 2.09 1.96 -12.72
N PHE A 80 2.22 1.43 -11.51
CA PHE A 80 1.11 1.09 -10.64
C PHE A 80 0.98 2.13 -9.53
N PHE A 81 -0.19 2.72 -9.39
CA PHE A 81 -0.52 3.65 -8.30
C PHE A 81 -1.68 3.10 -7.49
N GLY A 82 -1.73 3.46 -6.22
CA GLY A 82 -2.81 3.06 -5.35
C GLY A 82 -2.48 3.17 -3.86
N ASP A 83 -3.29 2.51 -3.08
CA ASP A 83 -3.19 2.44 -1.63
C ASP A 83 -2.34 1.24 -1.14
N SER A 84 -2.60 0.77 0.08
CA SER A 84 -1.93 -0.38 0.67
C SER A 84 -2.10 -1.68 -0.11
N VAL A 85 -3.17 -1.82 -0.88
CA VAL A 85 -3.40 -2.99 -1.73
C VAL A 85 -2.41 -3.02 -2.88
N THR A 86 -2.16 -1.87 -3.50
CA THR A 86 -1.13 -1.72 -4.53
C THR A 86 0.26 -1.87 -3.94
N TYR A 87 0.53 -1.25 -2.79
CA TYR A 87 1.80 -1.42 -2.09
C TYR A 87 2.10 -2.90 -1.80
N GLY A 88 1.10 -3.70 -1.40
CA GLY A 88 1.20 -5.14 -1.23
C GLY A 88 1.57 -5.61 0.18
N GLY A 89 1.66 -4.69 1.16
CA GLY A 89 2.01 -5.02 2.55
C GLY A 89 3.48 -5.38 2.77
N SER A 90 3.90 -5.36 4.03
CA SER A 90 5.31 -5.64 4.42
C SER A 90 5.63 -7.13 4.58
N TYR A 91 4.71 -8.02 4.27
CA TYR A 91 4.83 -9.48 4.39
C TYR A 91 4.89 -10.18 3.02
N ILE A 92 4.88 -9.44 1.92
CA ILE A 92 5.00 -9.92 0.55
C ILE A 92 6.37 -9.50 0.01
N ASP A 93 7.12 -10.44 -0.56
CA ASP A 93 8.36 -10.17 -1.28
C ASP A 93 8.07 -9.38 -2.57
N ASN A 94 8.98 -8.53 -3.00
CA ASN A 94 8.79 -7.77 -4.25
C ASN A 94 8.47 -8.68 -5.43
N LYS A 95 9.17 -9.81 -5.59
CA LYS A 95 8.94 -10.78 -6.68
C LYS A 95 7.55 -11.40 -6.69
N ASP A 96 6.86 -11.37 -5.54
CA ASP A 96 5.52 -11.96 -5.37
C ASP A 96 4.39 -10.91 -5.51
N LEU A 97 4.73 -9.63 -5.72
CA LEU A 97 3.74 -8.58 -5.98
C LEU A 97 3.06 -8.79 -7.34
N PHE A 98 1.77 -8.50 -7.41
CA PHE A 98 1.02 -8.55 -8.67
C PHE A 98 1.66 -7.64 -9.74
N SER A 99 2.13 -6.46 -9.35
CA SER A 99 2.80 -5.51 -10.25
C SER A 99 4.10 -6.08 -10.84
N GLU A 100 4.91 -6.77 -10.03
CA GLU A 100 6.13 -7.40 -10.49
C GLU A 100 5.81 -8.60 -11.40
N LYS A 101 4.88 -9.47 -10.98
CA LYS A 101 4.46 -10.66 -11.73
C LYS A 101 3.87 -10.32 -13.11
N ILE A 102 3.19 -9.20 -13.27
CA ILE A 102 2.70 -8.78 -14.58
C ILE A 102 3.86 -8.65 -15.58
N CYS A 103 4.97 -8.02 -15.18
CA CYS A 103 6.10 -7.82 -16.08
C CYS A 103 7.08 -9.01 -16.12
N THR A 104 7.17 -9.81 -15.06
CA THR A 104 8.05 -11.00 -15.08
C THR A 104 7.43 -12.20 -15.77
N ASP A 105 6.13 -12.43 -15.56
CA ASP A 105 5.46 -13.67 -15.95
C ASP A 105 4.66 -13.54 -17.25
N PHE A 106 4.18 -12.31 -17.58
CA PHE A 106 3.26 -12.10 -18.69
C PHE A 106 3.73 -11.08 -19.73
N LEU A 107 4.22 -9.91 -19.31
CA LEU A 107 4.68 -8.83 -20.19
C LEU A 107 6.20 -8.71 -20.14
N ILE A 108 6.90 -9.75 -20.58
CA ILE A 108 8.37 -9.88 -20.48
C ILE A 108 9.16 -8.76 -21.18
N ASN A 109 8.52 -8.05 -22.12
CA ASN A 109 9.08 -6.89 -22.81
C ASN A 109 8.76 -5.56 -22.10
N SER A 110 8.11 -5.61 -20.94
CA SER A 110 7.76 -4.44 -20.14
C SER A 110 8.53 -4.44 -18.82
N ILE A 111 8.58 -3.29 -18.16
CA ILE A 111 9.01 -3.16 -16.77
C ILE A 111 7.91 -2.52 -15.96
N CYS A 112 7.78 -2.96 -14.71
CA CYS A 112 6.74 -2.54 -13.81
C CYS A 112 7.32 -1.78 -12.61
N GLY A 113 6.76 -0.62 -12.29
CA GLY A 113 7.09 0.17 -11.11
C GLY A 113 5.87 0.39 -10.24
N ASN A 114 5.99 0.13 -8.93
CA ASN A 114 4.89 0.21 -7.99
C ASN A 114 5.04 1.42 -7.07
N PHE A 115 4.19 2.43 -7.26
CA PHE A 115 4.05 3.64 -6.45
C PHE A 115 2.89 3.54 -5.43
N GLY A 116 2.41 2.35 -5.14
CA GLY A 116 1.44 2.14 -4.07
C GLY A 116 2.00 2.56 -2.71
N VAL A 117 1.18 3.18 -1.88
CA VAL A 117 1.58 3.63 -0.54
C VAL A 117 0.46 3.31 0.45
N ASN A 118 0.82 2.72 1.59
CA ASN A 118 -0.14 2.43 2.62
C ASN A 118 -0.87 3.70 3.06
N GLY A 119 -2.20 3.63 3.17
CA GLY A 119 -3.01 4.75 3.64
C GLY A 119 -3.28 5.85 2.62
N TYR A 120 -2.78 5.75 1.39
CA TYR A 120 -3.13 6.71 0.35
C TYR A 120 -4.64 6.74 0.11
N GLN A 121 -5.14 7.95 -0.12
CA GLN A 121 -6.47 8.24 -0.62
C GLN A 121 -6.36 8.83 -2.03
N PHE A 122 -7.46 9.08 -2.69
CA PHE A 122 -7.45 9.54 -4.10
C PHE A 122 -6.62 10.80 -4.34
N GLU A 123 -6.70 11.79 -3.46
CA GLU A 123 -5.92 13.03 -3.61
C GLU A 123 -4.41 12.77 -3.48
N ASN A 124 -3.99 11.79 -2.65
CA ASN A 124 -2.60 11.39 -2.56
C ASN A 124 -2.14 10.71 -3.86
N ILE A 125 -2.95 9.77 -4.39
CA ILE A 125 -2.66 9.05 -5.65
C ILE A 125 -2.51 10.07 -6.79
N GLN A 126 -3.47 10.98 -6.94
CA GLN A 126 -3.46 12.03 -7.96
C GLN A 126 -2.23 12.94 -7.83
N SER A 127 -1.92 13.39 -6.61
CA SER A 127 -0.75 14.21 -6.34
C SER A 127 0.54 13.47 -6.73
N ARG A 128 0.62 12.15 -6.47
CA ARG A 128 1.78 11.35 -6.83
C ARG A 128 1.91 11.19 -8.34
N ILE A 129 0.83 10.96 -9.07
CA ILE A 129 0.83 10.88 -10.54
C ILE A 129 1.33 12.20 -11.15
N LYS A 130 0.84 13.35 -10.65
CA LYS A 130 1.26 14.68 -11.13
C LYS A 130 2.76 14.98 -10.94
N GLN A 131 3.41 14.33 -9.97
CA GLN A 131 4.85 14.49 -9.72
C GLN A 131 5.72 13.71 -10.70
N ILE A 132 5.16 12.72 -11.40
CA ILE A 132 5.91 11.86 -12.32
C ILE A 132 5.79 12.44 -13.74
N ASN A 133 6.93 12.68 -14.36
CA ASN A 133 6.96 13.16 -15.73
C ASN A 133 6.47 12.07 -16.70
N GLU A 134 5.57 12.43 -17.62
CA GLU A 134 4.94 11.50 -18.57
C GLU A 134 5.96 10.76 -19.47
N LYS A 135 7.15 11.28 -19.66
CA LYS A 135 8.22 10.59 -20.42
C LYS A 135 8.74 9.32 -19.72
N TYR A 136 8.43 9.12 -18.43
CA TYR A 136 8.92 7.98 -17.66
C TYR A 136 7.98 6.78 -17.69
N TYR A 137 6.83 6.86 -18.36
CA TYR A 137 5.89 5.73 -18.44
C TYR A 137 5.11 5.72 -19.76
N ASP A 138 4.66 4.54 -20.15
CA ASP A 138 3.79 4.31 -21.30
C ASP A 138 2.34 4.02 -20.87
N GLN A 139 2.16 3.46 -19.66
CA GLN A 139 0.85 3.13 -19.11
C GLN A 139 0.80 3.34 -17.59
N ILE A 140 -0.36 3.79 -17.11
CA ILE A 140 -0.71 3.87 -15.69
C ILE A 140 -1.80 2.86 -15.36
N ILE A 141 -1.59 2.11 -14.27
CA ILE A 141 -2.59 1.23 -13.69
C ILE A 141 -2.84 1.68 -12.25
N ILE A 142 -4.09 1.92 -11.90
CA ILE A 142 -4.49 2.25 -10.54
C ILE A 142 -5.24 1.05 -9.97
N LEU A 143 -4.77 0.52 -8.85
CA LEU A 143 -5.47 -0.51 -8.08
C LEU A 143 -5.75 0.03 -6.68
N THR A 144 -7.01 0.00 -6.25
CA THR A 144 -7.40 0.46 -4.91
C THR A 144 -8.55 -0.36 -4.38
N SER A 145 -8.59 -0.54 -3.05
CA SER A 145 -9.74 -1.15 -2.37
C SER A 145 -10.76 -0.12 -1.91
N ASN A 146 -10.40 1.16 -1.92
CA ASN A 146 -11.19 2.20 -1.27
C ASN A 146 -11.63 3.29 -2.24
N VAL A 147 -12.80 3.09 -2.83
CA VAL A 147 -13.38 4.01 -3.81
C VAL A 147 -14.13 5.16 -3.17
N THR A 148 -14.44 5.06 -1.89
CA THR A 148 -15.30 6.04 -1.19
C THR A 148 -14.51 7.10 -0.42
N ASN A 149 -13.21 6.93 -0.24
CA ASN A 149 -12.36 7.88 0.46
C ASN A 149 -11.75 8.92 -0.49
N SER A 150 -12.59 9.84 -0.93
CA SER A 150 -12.12 11.07 -1.55
C SER A 150 -11.57 12.00 -0.47
N GLY A 151 -10.30 11.97 -0.26
CA GLY A 151 -9.62 12.83 0.70
C GLY A 151 -8.12 12.73 0.52
N LYS A 152 -7.41 13.40 1.40
CA LYS A 152 -5.95 13.33 1.52
C LYS A 152 -5.60 12.80 2.89
N SER A 153 -4.82 11.75 2.95
CA SER A 153 -4.19 11.28 4.17
C SER A 153 -2.90 12.07 4.40
N ASN A 154 -2.60 12.31 5.67
CA ASN A 154 -1.36 12.95 6.07
C ASN A 154 -0.42 11.92 6.68
N PHE A 155 0.88 12.20 6.61
CA PHE A 155 1.90 11.36 7.19
C PHE A 155 1.67 11.08 8.69
N ASN A 156 1.24 12.09 9.43
CA ASN A 156 1.00 11.99 10.87
C ASN A 156 -0.23 11.14 11.25
N ASP A 157 -1.07 10.75 10.27
CA ASP A 157 -2.17 9.82 10.49
C ASP A 157 -1.66 8.37 10.69
N PHE A 158 -0.37 8.13 10.42
CA PHE A 158 0.26 6.81 10.46
C PHE A 158 1.49 6.82 11.37
N PRO A 159 1.31 6.61 12.67
CA PRO A 159 2.39 6.70 13.67
C PRO A 159 3.48 5.62 13.50
N PHE A 160 3.20 4.58 12.72
CA PHE A 160 4.14 3.51 12.42
C PHE A 160 5.06 3.81 11.21
N TYR A 161 4.89 4.96 10.54
CA TYR A 161 5.83 5.42 9.53
C TYR A 161 7.00 6.10 10.21
N GLU A 162 8.16 5.47 10.13
CA GLU A 162 9.36 6.02 10.72
C GLU A 162 10.01 7.04 9.79
N LYS A 163 10.35 8.19 10.41
CA LYS A 163 11.11 9.25 9.74
C LYS A 163 12.62 9.03 9.88
N TYR A 164 13.06 8.33 10.93
CA TYR A 164 14.47 8.20 11.32
C TYR A 164 14.83 6.79 11.77
N ASP A 165 16.08 6.44 11.57
CA ASP A 165 16.62 5.09 11.80
C ASP A 165 17.43 4.98 13.11
N TYR A 166 17.01 5.65 14.20
CA TYR A 166 17.82 5.77 15.39
C TYR A 166 17.16 5.26 16.67
N SER A 167 16.80 4.01 16.73
CA SER A 167 16.34 3.43 18.00
C SER A 167 17.07 2.13 18.30
N LEU A 168 17.63 2.04 19.51
CA LEU A 168 18.24 0.81 20.03
C LEU A 168 17.20 -0.31 20.15
N LEU A 169 15.93 0.04 20.45
CA LEU A 169 14.80 -0.88 20.63
C LEU A 169 13.78 -0.75 19.48
N LYS A 170 14.28 -0.66 18.24
CA LYS A 170 13.46 -0.36 17.09
C LYS A 170 12.39 -1.41 16.79
N ALA A 171 12.74 -2.70 16.91
CA ALA A 171 11.79 -3.77 16.66
C ALA A 171 10.69 -3.82 17.73
N THR A 172 11.05 -3.60 18.99
CA THR A 172 10.09 -3.50 20.09
C THR A 172 9.16 -2.30 19.92
N THR A 173 9.71 -1.14 19.56
CA THR A 173 8.94 0.08 19.30
C THR A 173 7.99 -0.09 18.13
N GLU A 174 8.43 -0.72 17.03
CA GLU A 174 7.60 -1.01 15.87
C GLU A 174 6.40 -1.88 16.24
N VAL A 175 6.61 -2.97 16.98
CA VAL A 175 5.53 -3.86 17.43
C VAL A 175 4.57 -3.14 18.35
N PHE A 176 5.08 -2.33 19.28
CA PHE A 176 4.27 -1.55 20.21
C PHE A 176 3.40 -0.53 19.48
N ASN A 177 3.94 0.20 18.53
CA ASN A 177 3.20 1.16 17.72
C ASN A 177 2.09 0.48 16.89
N HIS A 178 2.37 -0.70 16.31
CA HIS A 178 1.35 -1.50 15.64
C HIS A 178 0.24 -1.96 16.60
N PHE A 179 0.60 -2.34 17.81
CA PHE A 179 -0.37 -2.72 18.84
C PHE A 179 -1.27 -1.53 19.21
N LEU A 180 -0.69 -0.36 19.52
CA LEU A 180 -1.44 0.83 19.86
C LEU A 180 -2.42 1.23 18.74
N PHE A 181 -1.98 1.17 17.50
CA PHE A 181 -2.82 1.46 16.34
C PHE A 181 -3.96 0.45 16.18
N LYS A 182 -3.66 -0.85 16.26
CA LYS A 182 -4.65 -1.92 16.11
C LYS A 182 -5.79 -1.83 17.12
N TYR A 183 -5.48 -1.49 18.35
CA TYR A 183 -6.48 -1.40 19.43
C TYR A 183 -7.09 0.00 19.58
N LYS A 184 -6.85 0.91 18.63
CA LYS A 184 -7.35 2.29 18.65
C LYS A 184 -6.96 3.08 19.91
N ILE A 185 -5.99 2.61 20.66
CA ILE A 185 -5.47 3.31 21.85
C ILE A 185 -4.83 4.62 21.41
N TYR A 186 -4.23 4.65 20.23
CA TYR A 186 -3.67 5.85 19.62
C TYR A 186 -4.72 6.96 19.42
N ASP A 187 -5.93 6.59 19.00
CA ASP A 187 -7.05 7.53 18.79
C ASP A 187 -7.50 8.18 20.10
N ALA A 188 -7.44 7.45 21.23
CA ALA A 188 -7.79 7.97 22.54
C ALA A 188 -6.83 9.08 23.01
N PHE A 189 -5.54 8.95 22.68
CA PHE A 189 -4.52 9.96 23.01
C PHE A 189 -4.50 11.15 22.04
N HIS A 190 -5.04 11.00 20.82
CA HIS A 190 -5.00 12.01 19.76
C HIS A 190 -6.41 12.47 19.31
N SER A 191 -7.44 12.26 20.13
CA SER A 191 -8.87 12.40 19.79
C SER A 191 -9.34 13.80 19.34
N ASN A 192 -8.52 14.82 19.46
CA ASN A 192 -8.89 16.18 19.05
C ASN A 192 -8.90 16.40 17.52
N SER A 193 -8.29 15.51 16.73
CA SER A 193 -8.26 15.60 15.26
C SER A 193 -9.44 14.90 14.58
N LEU A 194 -10.03 13.89 15.22
CA LEU A 194 -11.04 13.02 14.61
C LEU A 194 -12.47 13.56 14.63
N LYS A 195 -12.80 14.48 15.54
CA LYS A 195 -14.16 15.09 15.59
C LYS A 195 -14.54 15.93 14.37
N LYS A 196 -13.55 16.43 13.60
CA LYS A 196 -13.77 17.19 12.35
C LYS A 196 -14.22 16.35 11.15
N ASN A 197 -14.09 15.02 11.20
CA ASN A 197 -14.30 14.18 10.02
C ASN A 197 -15.76 13.70 9.78
N LYS A 198 -16.67 13.84 10.76
CA LYS A 198 -18.08 13.42 10.57
C LYS A 198 -18.91 14.32 9.64
N LEU A 199 -18.55 15.58 9.48
CA LEU A 199 -19.30 16.55 8.66
C LEU A 199 -18.97 16.51 7.15
N LYS A 200 -18.00 15.69 6.73
CA LYS A 200 -17.51 15.66 5.33
C LYS A 200 -18.14 14.62 4.40
N LYS A 201 -19.02 13.74 4.88
CA LYS A 201 -19.55 12.61 4.08
C LYS A 201 -20.24 12.99 2.76
N ASN A 202 -20.94 14.12 2.70
CA ASN A 202 -21.67 14.53 1.49
C ASN A 202 -20.80 15.26 0.44
N LYS A 203 -19.68 15.86 0.87
CA LYS A 203 -18.68 16.43 -0.04
C LYS A 203 -17.85 15.36 -0.75
N LEU A 204 -17.81 14.17 -0.21
CA LEU A 204 -16.96 13.06 -0.57
C LEU A 204 -17.36 12.42 -1.94
N LYS A 205 -18.66 12.27 -2.23
CA LYS A 205 -19.11 11.67 -3.52
C LYS A 205 -18.75 12.53 -4.74
N LYS A 206 -18.76 13.86 -4.59
CA LYS A 206 -18.45 14.78 -5.70
C LYS A 206 -16.95 14.78 -6.07
N ASN A 207 -16.08 14.53 -5.09
CA ASN A 207 -14.62 14.54 -5.31
C ASN A 207 -14.11 13.29 -6.00
N SER A 208 -14.72 12.12 -5.78
CA SER A 208 -14.29 10.87 -6.45
C SER A 208 -14.64 10.86 -7.93
N ALA A 209 -15.77 11.46 -8.32
CA ALA A 209 -16.12 11.64 -9.73
C ALA A 209 -15.12 12.56 -10.45
N ASN A 210 -14.83 13.71 -9.85
CA ASN A 210 -13.84 14.65 -10.39
C ASN A 210 -12.44 14.03 -10.51
N PHE A 211 -12.07 13.14 -9.60
CA PHE A 211 -10.78 12.43 -9.66
C PHE A 211 -10.68 11.52 -10.89
N ILE A 212 -11.70 10.70 -11.12
CA ILE A 212 -11.73 9.79 -12.28
C ILE A 212 -11.73 10.59 -13.60
N ASP A 213 -12.49 11.67 -13.65
CA ASP A 213 -12.52 12.56 -14.82
C ASP A 213 -11.17 13.26 -15.06
N GLU A 214 -10.46 13.66 -14.00
CA GLU A 214 -9.10 14.21 -14.13
C GLU A 214 -8.09 13.17 -14.59
N LEU A 215 -8.23 11.91 -14.18
CA LEU A 215 -7.36 10.83 -14.63
C LEU A 215 -7.54 10.52 -16.13
N SER A 216 -8.70 10.82 -16.71
CA SER A 216 -8.93 10.64 -18.14
C SER A 216 -8.03 11.50 -19.04
N LYS A 217 -7.39 12.54 -18.46
CA LYS A 217 -6.43 13.40 -19.16
C LYS A 217 -5.10 12.70 -19.42
N TYR A 218 -4.77 11.66 -18.64
CA TYR A 218 -3.54 10.89 -18.81
C TYR A 218 -3.76 9.78 -19.85
N LYS A 219 -2.80 9.62 -20.76
CA LYS A 219 -2.84 8.55 -21.76
C LYS A 219 -2.76 7.18 -21.09
N LYS A 220 -3.61 6.24 -21.57
CA LYS A 220 -3.55 4.82 -21.16
C LYS A 220 -3.68 4.57 -19.65
N VAL A 221 -4.60 5.24 -18.96
CA VAL A 221 -4.91 4.95 -17.56
C VAL A 221 -5.97 3.86 -17.46
N LYS A 222 -5.73 2.83 -16.66
CA LYS A 222 -6.73 1.81 -16.28
C LYS A 222 -6.90 1.78 -14.79
N ILE A 223 -8.14 1.75 -14.32
CA ILE A 223 -8.50 1.77 -12.91
C ILE A 223 -9.14 0.44 -12.54
N PHE A 224 -8.61 -0.21 -11.53
CA PHE A 224 -9.11 -1.46 -10.97
C PHE A 224 -9.56 -1.26 -9.52
N ILE A 225 -10.69 -1.85 -9.18
CA ILE A 225 -11.23 -1.83 -7.82
C ILE A 225 -11.17 -3.23 -7.25
N LEU A 226 -10.40 -3.41 -6.18
CA LEU A 226 -10.30 -4.66 -5.46
C LEU A 226 -11.34 -4.66 -4.32
N PRO A 227 -12.28 -5.61 -4.28
CA PRO A 227 -13.20 -5.76 -3.16
C PRO A 227 -12.45 -6.22 -1.90
N THR A 228 -12.93 -5.80 -0.73
CA THR A 228 -12.51 -6.37 0.56
C THR A 228 -13.24 -7.69 0.84
N LEU A 229 -12.77 -8.48 1.81
CA LEU A 229 -13.50 -9.67 2.27
C LEU A 229 -14.89 -9.31 2.80
N GLU A 230 -15.03 -8.15 3.43
CA GLU A 230 -16.34 -7.66 3.90
C GLU A 230 -17.28 -7.36 2.72
N ASP A 231 -16.77 -6.81 1.61
CA ASP A 231 -17.57 -6.57 0.40
C ASP A 231 -18.00 -7.88 -0.25
N LEU A 232 -17.13 -8.89 -0.27
CA LEU A 232 -17.39 -10.21 -0.83
C LEU A 232 -18.41 -11.01 0.02
N ASN A 233 -18.39 -10.86 1.33
CA ASN A 233 -19.33 -11.51 2.25
C ASN A 233 -20.71 -10.83 2.28
N ASN A 234 -20.81 -9.56 1.87
CA ASN A 234 -22.03 -8.76 1.99
C ASN A 234 -22.54 -8.35 0.60
N GLN A 235 -23.51 -9.13 0.07
CA GLN A 235 -24.10 -8.88 -1.26
C GLN A 235 -24.70 -7.48 -1.41
N ASN A 236 -25.17 -6.84 -0.33
CA ASN A 236 -25.72 -5.48 -0.38
C ASN A 236 -24.65 -4.40 -0.63
N LYS A 237 -23.37 -4.70 -0.40
CA LYS A 237 -22.27 -3.78 -0.72
C LYS A 237 -21.85 -3.83 -2.19
N LYS A 238 -22.25 -4.89 -2.93
CA LYS A 238 -22.05 -4.97 -4.39
C LYS A 238 -22.62 -3.74 -5.10
N SER A 239 -23.79 -3.23 -4.65
CA SER A 239 -24.44 -2.06 -5.22
C SER A 239 -23.61 -0.77 -5.11
N LYS A 240 -22.87 -0.57 -4.00
CA LYS A 240 -22.02 0.61 -3.81
C LYS A 240 -20.79 0.63 -4.72
N ILE A 241 -20.26 -0.54 -5.02
CA ILE A 241 -19.14 -0.69 -5.95
C ILE A 241 -19.64 -0.53 -7.40
N LEU A 242 -20.86 -1.00 -7.70
CA LEU A 242 -21.51 -0.83 -9.01
C LEU A 242 -21.90 0.63 -9.29
N GLU A 243 -22.25 1.43 -8.28
CA GLU A 243 -22.50 2.88 -8.46
C GLU A 243 -21.31 3.62 -9.08
N LEU A 244 -20.09 3.07 -8.96
CA LEU A 244 -18.87 3.66 -9.51
C LEU A 244 -18.65 3.32 -10.98
N GLN A 245 -19.36 2.33 -11.53
CA GLN A 245 -19.32 1.99 -12.96
C GLN A 245 -20.07 3.01 -13.84
N ASN A 246 -20.83 3.91 -13.24
CA ASN A 246 -21.58 4.95 -13.96
C ASN A 246 -20.74 6.22 -14.26
N PHE A 247 -19.42 6.20 -14.06
CA PHE A 247 -18.57 7.31 -14.47
C PHE A 247 -18.34 7.31 -15.98
N LYS A 248 -18.64 8.43 -16.63
CA LYS A 248 -18.69 8.59 -18.10
C LYS A 248 -17.35 8.42 -18.81
N SER A 249 -16.22 8.61 -18.12
CA SER A 249 -14.88 8.47 -18.68
C SER A 249 -14.06 7.50 -17.87
N ASN A 250 -13.37 6.54 -18.50
CA ASN A 250 -12.55 5.50 -17.85
C ASN A 250 -13.31 4.64 -16.84
N ASN A 251 -14.32 3.88 -17.29
CA ASN A 251 -15.06 2.95 -16.45
C ASN A 251 -14.12 2.08 -15.60
N PRO A 252 -14.12 2.23 -14.28
CA PRO A 252 -13.28 1.39 -13.42
C PRO A 252 -13.67 -0.07 -13.56
N ILE A 253 -12.68 -0.94 -13.68
CA ILE A 253 -12.87 -2.38 -13.75
C ILE A 253 -13.04 -2.91 -12.34
N ASN A 254 -14.24 -3.38 -12.02
CA ASN A 254 -14.51 -3.99 -10.73
C ASN A 254 -14.05 -5.45 -10.73
N LEU A 255 -13.16 -5.81 -9.83
CA LEU A 255 -12.64 -7.17 -9.72
C LEU A 255 -13.56 -8.12 -8.93
N TYR A 256 -14.71 -7.64 -8.41
CA TYR A 256 -15.65 -8.43 -7.63
C TYR A 256 -16.08 -9.72 -8.33
N ASP A 257 -16.56 -9.60 -9.58
CA ASP A 257 -17.11 -10.75 -10.34
C ASP A 257 -16.02 -11.79 -10.72
N PHE A 258 -14.76 -11.40 -10.76
CA PHE A 258 -13.64 -12.31 -10.97
C PHE A 258 -13.26 -13.04 -9.69
N ILE A 259 -13.29 -12.34 -8.54
CA ILE A 259 -12.83 -12.86 -7.27
C ILE A 259 -13.89 -13.75 -6.62
N ILE A 260 -15.17 -13.38 -6.66
CA ILE A 260 -16.27 -14.13 -6.01
C ILE A 260 -16.42 -15.54 -6.57
N LYS A 261 -16.03 -15.77 -7.82
CA LYS A 261 -16.08 -17.09 -8.49
C LYS A 261 -15.01 -18.07 -8.00
N LYS A 262 -14.07 -17.61 -7.18
CA LYS A 262 -12.99 -18.43 -6.60
C LYS A 262 -13.23 -18.66 -5.12
N ASN A 263 -12.43 -19.51 -4.52
CA ASN A 263 -12.31 -19.56 -3.06
C ASN A 263 -11.58 -18.32 -2.58
N TYR A 264 -12.28 -17.18 -2.59
CA TYR A 264 -11.71 -15.85 -2.36
C TYR A 264 -11.05 -15.69 -0.98
N LYS A 265 -11.48 -16.45 0.02
CA LYS A 265 -10.87 -16.42 1.36
C LYS A 265 -9.40 -16.82 1.33
N ASP A 266 -9.01 -17.70 0.40
CA ASP A 266 -7.63 -18.15 0.23
C ASP A 266 -6.74 -17.12 -0.47
N LEU A 267 -7.32 -16.04 -1.00
CA LEU A 267 -6.58 -14.99 -1.71
C LEU A 267 -6.17 -13.84 -0.79
N TYR A 268 -6.75 -13.75 0.39
CA TYR A 268 -6.53 -12.62 1.29
C TYR A 268 -5.69 -13.01 2.50
N PHE A 269 -4.87 -12.07 2.94
CA PHE A 269 -4.13 -12.14 4.20
C PHE A 269 -4.99 -11.62 5.37
N ASN A 270 -5.75 -10.56 5.13
CA ASN A 270 -6.73 -9.97 6.05
C ASN A 270 -7.89 -9.38 5.26
N ASN A 271 -8.75 -8.58 5.89
CA ASN A 271 -9.96 -8.04 5.25
C ASN A 271 -9.72 -7.33 3.90
N ALA A 272 -8.60 -6.61 3.73
CA ALA A 272 -8.35 -5.80 2.54
C ALA A 272 -7.12 -6.24 1.73
N HIS A 273 -6.15 -6.88 2.35
CA HIS A 273 -4.85 -7.14 1.72
C HIS A 273 -4.75 -8.57 1.21
N LEU A 274 -4.18 -8.69 0.02
CA LEU A 274 -3.92 -9.98 -0.62
C LEU A 274 -2.75 -10.71 0.03
N ASN A 275 -2.78 -12.04 0.01
CA ASN A 275 -1.63 -12.89 0.24
C ASN A 275 -0.90 -13.18 -1.10
N LYS A 276 0.15 -13.99 -1.09
CA LYS A 276 0.91 -14.34 -2.27
C LYS A 276 0.05 -14.94 -3.40
N LYS A 277 -0.87 -15.85 -3.09
CA LYS A 277 -1.81 -16.44 -4.07
C LYS A 277 -2.74 -15.37 -4.66
N GLY A 278 -3.19 -14.43 -3.81
CA GLY A 278 -4.03 -13.32 -4.24
C GLY A 278 -3.29 -12.39 -5.19
N HIS A 279 -2.04 -12.04 -4.92
CA HIS A 279 -1.22 -11.25 -5.82
C HIS A 279 -1.03 -11.95 -7.18
N GLU A 280 -0.73 -13.24 -7.19
CA GLU A 280 -0.61 -14.01 -8.43
C GLU A 280 -1.93 -14.03 -9.23
N TYR A 281 -3.05 -14.23 -8.54
CA TYR A 281 -4.36 -14.27 -9.18
C TYR A 281 -4.75 -12.91 -9.80
N ILE A 282 -4.54 -11.83 -9.06
CA ILE A 282 -4.83 -10.46 -9.55
C ILE A 282 -3.90 -10.08 -10.71
N ALA A 283 -2.63 -10.52 -10.70
CA ALA A 283 -1.72 -10.30 -11.82
C ALA A 283 -2.29 -10.88 -13.13
N LYS A 284 -2.81 -12.11 -13.10
CA LYS A 284 -3.45 -12.77 -14.26
C LYS A 284 -4.67 -12.02 -14.75
N ILE A 285 -5.51 -11.53 -13.82
CA ILE A 285 -6.71 -10.76 -14.21
C ILE A 285 -6.30 -9.45 -14.87
N ILE A 286 -5.46 -8.65 -14.22
CA ILE A 286 -5.03 -7.34 -14.74
C ILE A 286 -4.37 -7.50 -16.10
N TYR A 287 -3.51 -8.50 -16.28
CA TYR A 287 -2.87 -8.78 -17.56
C TYR A 287 -3.87 -8.91 -18.71
N ASN A 288 -5.01 -9.60 -18.51
CA ASN A 288 -6.04 -9.75 -19.57
C ASN A 288 -6.66 -8.42 -20.03
N PHE A 289 -6.51 -7.38 -19.24
CA PHE A 289 -7.02 -6.04 -19.60
C PHE A 289 -5.92 -5.11 -20.12
N VAL A 290 -4.64 -5.41 -19.89
CA VAL A 290 -3.52 -4.51 -20.22
C VAL A 290 -2.72 -4.96 -21.44
N LYS A 291 -2.90 -6.21 -21.87
CA LYS A 291 -2.30 -6.76 -23.10
C LYS A 291 -2.82 -6.07 -24.36
#